data_9b9dc97ffc8b34fa354682d4c5be6d4d
#
_entry.id   9b9dc97ffc8b34fa354682d4c5be6d4d
#
_cell.length_a   1.000
_cell.length_b   1.000
_cell.length_c   1.000
_cell.angle_alpha   90.00
_cell.angle_beta   90.00
_cell.angle_gamma   90.00
#
_symmetry.space_group_name_H-M   'P 1'
#
loop_
_entity.id
_entity.type
_entity.pdbx_description
1 polymer ?
#
loop_
_entity_poly.entity_id
_entity_poly.type
_entity_poly.pdbx_seq_one_letter_code
_entity_poly.pdbx_strand_id
1 'polypeptide(L)'
;MLTPTLICAAVLVFAACVRRIPEGQAYTLRRMDGHLRTLGAGMHLVLPLIERVAHKIRLLGNVVEIEPIAVPGQNATLRGHVYYQVLDARRADTIIDEVAPRVREQLPRLLAELPSPDDGDRNLRLKSGLNRQLRDRGLLVTRVQLG
;
A
#
# COMPACT_ATOMS: atom_id res chain seq x y z
N MET A 1 5.16 -49.26 -14.29
CA MET A 1 4.98 -48.58 -13.02
C MET A 1 5.52 -47.12 -12.97
N LEU A 2 6.31 -46.69 -13.95
CA LEU A 2 6.84 -45.30 -14.02
C LEU A 2 5.80 -44.25 -14.41
N THR A 3 4.79 -44.59 -15.20
CA THR A 3 3.77 -43.63 -15.69
C THR A 3 2.87 -43.04 -14.62
N PRO A 4 2.31 -43.78 -13.64
CA PRO A 4 1.47 -43.19 -12.60
C PRO A 4 2.25 -42.28 -11.63
N THR A 5 3.50 -42.64 -11.34
CA THR A 5 4.38 -41.80 -10.49
C THR A 5 4.72 -40.47 -11.14
N LEU A 6 4.97 -40.47 -12.45
CA LEU A 6 5.28 -39.27 -13.22
C LEU A 6 4.05 -38.32 -13.30
N ILE A 7 2.85 -38.87 -13.46
CA ILE A 7 1.61 -38.12 -13.47
C ILE A 7 1.34 -37.51 -12.09
N CYS A 8 1.49 -38.25 -11.00
CA CYS A 8 1.34 -37.73 -9.64
C CYS A 8 2.33 -36.60 -9.35
N ALA A 9 3.59 -36.75 -9.75
CA ALA A 9 4.59 -35.71 -9.58
C ALA A 9 4.22 -34.43 -10.36
N ALA A 10 3.75 -34.57 -11.61
CA ALA A 10 3.32 -33.45 -12.43
C ALA A 10 2.11 -32.70 -11.81
N VAL A 11 1.13 -33.45 -11.29
CA VAL A 11 -0.03 -32.87 -10.61
C VAL A 11 0.38 -32.10 -9.33
N LEU A 12 1.29 -32.66 -8.53
CA LEU A 12 1.80 -32.00 -7.34
C LEU A 12 2.56 -30.71 -7.67
N VAL A 13 3.40 -30.72 -8.70
CA VAL A 13 4.11 -29.53 -9.17
C VAL A 13 3.12 -28.49 -9.67
N PHE A 14 2.12 -28.89 -10.45
CA PHE A 14 1.08 -27.98 -10.93
C PHE A 14 0.28 -27.37 -9.78
N ALA A 15 -0.13 -28.17 -8.80
CA ALA A 15 -0.84 -27.69 -7.62
C ALA A 15 0.00 -26.70 -6.79
N ALA A 16 1.31 -26.91 -6.71
CA ALA A 16 2.23 -25.99 -6.03
C ALA A 16 2.41 -24.65 -6.77
N CYS A 17 2.18 -24.64 -8.10
CA CYS A 17 2.27 -23.43 -8.92
C CYS A 17 1.02 -22.57 -8.85
N VAL A 18 -0.13 -23.12 -8.43
CA VAL A 18 -1.38 -22.36 -8.34
C VAL A 18 -1.41 -21.55 -7.03
N ARG A 19 -1.49 -20.23 -7.16
CA ARG A 19 -1.66 -19.31 -6.02
C ARG A 19 -2.98 -18.59 -6.13
N ARG A 20 -3.75 -18.62 -5.03
CA ARG A 20 -4.97 -17.85 -4.88
C ARG A 20 -4.65 -16.55 -4.15
N ILE A 21 -4.94 -15.42 -4.80
CA ILE A 21 -4.83 -14.09 -4.21
C ILE A 21 -6.23 -13.68 -3.74
N PRO A 22 -6.41 -13.38 -2.43
CA PRO A 22 -7.71 -12.97 -1.92
C PRO A 22 -8.12 -11.60 -2.46
N GLU A 23 -9.43 -11.34 -2.45
CA GLU A 23 -9.98 -10.03 -2.82
C GLU A 23 -9.44 -8.93 -1.90
N GLY A 24 -9.24 -7.74 -2.45
CA GLY A 24 -8.68 -6.60 -1.73
C GLY A 24 -7.16 -6.64 -1.54
N GLN A 25 -6.49 -7.60 -2.16
CA GLN A 25 -5.02 -7.70 -2.16
C GLN A 25 -4.47 -7.77 -3.58
N ALA A 26 -3.25 -7.27 -3.76
CA ALA A 26 -2.45 -7.46 -4.95
C ALA A 26 -1.06 -7.94 -4.55
N TYR A 27 -0.51 -8.86 -5.32
CA TYR A 27 0.84 -9.39 -5.08
C TYR A 27 1.76 -8.91 -6.19
N THR A 28 2.89 -8.35 -5.81
CA THR A 28 3.97 -8.07 -6.74
C THR A 28 4.95 -9.22 -6.71
N LEU A 29 5.11 -9.86 -7.86
CA LEU A 29 6.07 -10.91 -8.09
C LEU A 29 7.32 -10.33 -8.73
N ARG A 30 8.47 -10.71 -8.21
CA ARG A 30 9.76 -10.43 -8.80
C ARG A 30 10.27 -11.69 -9.48
N ARG A 31 10.51 -11.58 -10.78
CA ARG A 31 11.11 -12.63 -11.57
C ARG A 31 12.63 -12.58 -11.47
N MET A 32 13.30 -13.71 -11.71
CA MET A 32 14.78 -13.80 -11.66
C MET A 32 15.47 -12.87 -12.67
N ASP A 33 14.81 -12.53 -13.76
CA ASP A 33 15.28 -11.56 -14.77
C ASP A 33 15.10 -10.08 -14.36
N GLY A 34 14.62 -9.84 -13.14
CA GLY A 34 14.38 -8.49 -12.59
C GLY A 34 13.02 -7.89 -12.94
N HIS A 35 12.24 -8.51 -13.81
CA HIS A 35 10.92 -8.03 -14.16
C HIS A 35 9.94 -8.14 -12.98
N LEU A 36 9.17 -7.07 -12.77
CA LEU A 36 8.10 -7.01 -11.78
C LEU A 36 6.76 -7.24 -12.45
N ARG A 37 5.97 -8.15 -11.90
CA ARG A 37 4.61 -8.45 -12.34
C ARG A 37 3.66 -8.31 -11.17
N THR A 38 2.66 -7.45 -11.30
CA THR A 38 1.62 -7.29 -10.29
C THR A 38 0.40 -8.12 -10.66
N LEU A 39 -0.05 -8.95 -9.72
CA LEU A 39 -1.21 -9.80 -9.85
C LEU A 39 -2.31 -9.31 -8.91
N GLY A 40 -3.52 -9.14 -9.45
CA GLY A 40 -4.72 -8.83 -8.67
C GLY A 40 -5.33 -10.06 -8.01
N ALA A 41 -6.52 -9.88 -7.41
CA ALA A 41 -7.29 -10.99 -6.84
C ALA A 41 -7.63 -12.05 -7.89
N GLY A 42 -7.67 -13.31 -7.48
CA GLY A 42 -7.97 -14.45 -8.34
C GLY A 42 -6.98 -15.60 -8.22
N MET A 43 -7.12 -16.56 -9.12
CA MET A 43 -6.21 -17.70 -9.22
C MET A 43 -5.15 -17.41 -10.28
N HIS A 44 -3.89 -17.53 -9.92
CA HIS A 44 -2.76 -17.27 -10.79
C HIS A 44 -1.76 -18.41 -10.76
N LEU A 45 -1.18 -18.67 -11.92
CA LEU A 45 -0.06 -19.59 -12.03
C LEU A 45 1.22 -18.83 -11.72
N VAL A 46 1.91 -19.21 -10.67
CA VAL A 46 3.19 -18.64 -10.22
C VAL A 46 4.23 -19.77 -10.22
N LEU A 47 5.32 -19.55 -10.90
CA LEU A 47 6.42 -20.51 -10.93
C LEU A 47 7.38 -20.25 -9.76
N PRO A 48 7.30 -21.02 -8.66
CA PRO A 48 8.02 -20.73 -7.41
C PRO A 48 9.54 -20.74 -7.55
N LEU A 49 10.08 -21.39 -8.60
CA LEU A 49 11.50 -21.41 -8.89
C LEU A 49 12.00 -20.14 -9.60
N ILE A 50 11.12 -19.44 -10.33
CA ILE A 50 11.46 -18.31 -11.19
C ILE A 50 10.91 -17.01 -10.63
N GLU A 51 9.75 -17.08 -9.96
CA GLU A 51 9.00 -15.91 -9.45
C GLU A 51 8.91 -15.96 -7.93
N ARG A 52 9.27 -14.87 -7.28
CA ARG A 52 9.13 -14.70 -5.82
C ARG A 52 8.19 -13.56 -5.52
N VAL A 53 7.34 -13.73 -4.50
CA VAL A 53 6.50 -12.67 -3.98
C VAL A 53 7.40 -11.62 -3.32
N ALA A 54 7.49 -10.43 -3.93
CA ALA A 54 8.22 -9.30 -3.39
C ALA A 54 7.37 -8.56 -2.35
N HIS A 55 6.16 -8.13 -2.73
CA HIS A 55 5.26 -7.41 -1.84
C HIS A 55 3.83 -7.96 -1.91
N LYS A 56 3.16 -7.90 -0.76
CA LYS A 56 1.72 -8.16 -0.62
C LYS A 56 1.05 -6.85 -0.27
N ILE A 57 0.37 -6.26 -1.23
CA ILE A 57 -0.23 -4.93 -1.10
C ILE A 57 -1.71 -5.09 -0.74
N ARG A 58 -2.12 -4.53 0.39
CA ARG A 58 -3.54 -4.36 0.71
C ARG A 58 -4.08 -3.18 -0.09
N LEU A 59 -5.16 -3.37 -0.83
CA LEU A 59 -5.77 -2.32 -1.63
C LEU A 59 -6.64 -1.39 -0.78
N LEU A 60 -7.27 -1.91 0.26
CA LEU A 60 -8.22 -1.22 1.10
C LEU A 60 -7.85 -1.30 2.58
N GLY A 61 -8.30 -0.32 3.36
CA GLY A 61 -8.21 -0.35 4.82
C GLY A 61 -6.80 -0.12 5.38
N ASN A 62 -5.95 0.58 4.65
CA ASN A 62 -4.63 0.94 5.14
C ASN A 62 -4.71 2.18 6.02
N VAL A 63 -3.96 2.17 7.12
CA VAL A 63 -3.92 3.24 8.12
C VAL A 63 -2.47 3.56 8.45
N VAL A 64 -2.15 4.85 8.48
CA VAL A 64 -0.89 5.36 9.04
C VAL A 64 -1.21 6.04 10.35
N GLU A 65 -0.62 5.55 11.42
CA GLU A 65 -0.66 6.18 12.72
C GLU A 65 0.31 7.36 12.77
N ILE A 66 -0.19 8.50 13.23
CA ILE A 66 0.56 9.74 13.33
C ILE A 66 0.88 9.98 14.81
N GLU A 67 2.18 9.95 15.11
CA GLU A 67 2.71 10.32 16.41
C GLU A 67 2.42 11.79 16.71
N PRO A 68 2.44 12.22 17.99
CA PRO A 68 2.17 13.61 18.36
C PRO A 68 3.07 14.59 17.59
N ILE A 69 2.45 15.45 16.80
CA ILE A 69 3.11 16.51 16.02
C ILE A 69 2.78 17.86 16.63
N ALA A 70 3.79 18.66 16.91
CA ALA A 70 3.58 20.03 17.37
C ALA A 70 2.96 20.89 16.27
N VAL A 71 1.93 21.66 16.61
CA VAL A 71 1.31 22.62 15.69
C VAL A 71 2.13 23.90 15.67
N PRO A 72 2.63 24.34 14.51
CA PRO A 72 3.38 25.58 14.43
C PRO A 72 2.54 26.79 14.93
N GLY A 73 3.09 27.53 15.88
CA GLY A 73 2.43 28.72 16.45
C GLY A 73 1.35 28.44 17.51
N GLN A 74 1.17 27.21 17.93
CA GLN A 74 0.25 26.83 19.02
C GLN A 74 0.96 25.90 20.02
N ASN A 75 0.61 26.00 21.29
CA ASN A 75 1.06 25.06 22.33
C ASN A 75 0.22 23.77 22.34
N ALA A 76 -0.05 23.23 21.15
CA ALA A 76 -0.87 22.04 20.97
C ALA A 76 -0.13 21.00 20.17
N THR A 77 -0.36 19.74 20.49
CA THR A 77 0.12 18.58 19.72
C THR A 77 -1.07 17.87 19.11
N LEU A 78 -0.94 17.51 17.84
CA LEU A 78 -1.94 16.70 17.13
C LEU A 78 -1.44 15.28 16.95
N ARG A 79 -2.34 14.33 17.15
CA ARG A 79 -2.13 12.92 16.91
C ARG A 79 -3.33 12.34 16.17
N GLY A 80 -3.16 11.21 15.55
CA GLY A 80 -4.32 10.58 14.92
C GLY A 80 -3.95 9.60 13.82
N HIS A 81 -4.80 9.50 12.82
CA HIS A 81 -4.71 8.48 11.78
C HIS A 81 -4.96 9.08 10.40
N VAL A 82 -4.19 8.59 9.43
CA VAL A 82 -4.40 8.85 8.01
C VAL A 82 -4.81 7.55 7.34
N TYR A 83 -6.01 7.53 6.78
CA TYR A 83 -6.57 6.38 6.08
C TYR A 83 -6.33 6.53 4.59
N TYR A 84 -5.82 5.49 3.95
CA TYR A 84 -5.57 5.51 2.52
C TYR A 84 -5.93 4.18 1.84
N GLN A 85 -6.13 4.24 0.54
CA GLN A 85 -6.40 3.12 -0.35
C GLN A 85 -5.36 3.10 -1.47
N VAL A 86 -5.09 1.91 -1.96
CA VAL A 86 -4.23 1.71 -3.13
C VAL A 86 -5.13 1.57 -4.36
N LEU A 87 -5.08 2.56 -5.25
CA LEU A 87 -5.83 2.55 -6.52
C LEU A 87 -5.09 1.77 -7.61
N ASP A 88 -3.78 1.90 -7.62
CA ASP A 88 -2.92 1.22 -8.59
C ASP A 88 -1.75 0.56 -7.85
N ALA A 89 -1.85 -0.76 -7.65
CA ALA A 89 -0.85 -1.54 -6.92
C ALA A 89 0.52 -1.51 -7.61
N ARG A 90 0.56 -1.42 -8.93
CA ARG A 90 1.81 -1.39 -9.69
C ARG A 90 2.59 -0.10 -9.44
N ARG A 91 1.89 1.04 -9.41
CA ARG A 91 2.50 2.34 -9.09
C ARG A 91 2.86 2.45 -7.61
N ALA A 92 1.99 1.94 -6.74
CA ALA A 92 2.20 1.97 -5.30
C ALA A 92 3.34 1.06 -4.84
N ASP A 93 3.65 -0.01 -5.56
CA ASP A 93 4.69 -0.98 -5.19
C ASP A 93 6.05 -0.32 -4.92
N THR A 94 6.40 0.72 -5.68
CA THR A 94 7.67 1.44 -5.53
C THR A 94 7.78 2.24 -4.24
N ILE A 95 6.65 2.57 -3.60
CA ILE A 95 6.61 3.45 -2.42
C ILE A 95 5.84 2.86 -1.24
N ILE A 96 5.32 1.63 -1.38
CA ILE A 96 4.40 1.07 -0.38
C ILE A 96 5.02 1.00 1.02
N ASP A 97 6.30 0.67 1.10
CA ASP A 97 7.04 0.60 2.36
C ASP A 97 7.41 1.99 2.91
N GLU A 98 7.40 3.01 2.04
CA GLU A 98 7.74 4.39 2.38
C GLU A 98 6.52 5.29 2.61
N VAL A 99 5.30 4.78 2.44
CA VAL A 99 4.08 5.60 2.58
C VAL A 99 3.99 6.21 3.98
N ALA A 100 4.17 5.40 5.02
CA ALA A 100 4.09 5.88 6.39
C ALA A 100 5.15 6.96 6.72
N PRO A 101 6.45 6.75 6.47
CA PRO A 101 7.46 7.78 6.70
C PRO A 101 7.21 9.05 5.87
N ARG A 102 6.79 8.92 4.60
CA ARG A 102 6.49 10.09 3.74
C ARG A 102 5.30 10.89 4.26
N VAL A 103 4.23 10.23 4.68
CA VAL A 103 3.07 10.91 5.27
C VAL A 103 3.48 11.65 6.53
N ARG A 104 4.26 11.03 7.42
CA ARG A 104 4.76 11.66 8.65
C ARG A 104 5.67 12.86 8.38
N GLU A 105 6.50 12.80 7.36
CA GLU A 105 7.39 13.92 6.96
C GLU A 105 6.62 15.10 6.38
N GLN A 106 5.58 14.83 5.58
CA GLN A 106 4.85 15.87 4.86
C GLN A 106 3.78 16.56 5.71
N LEU A 107 3.21 15.84 6.68
CA LEU A 107 2.13 16.35 7.53
C LEU A 107 2.50 17.63 8.28
N PRO A 108 3.67 17.74 8.94
CA PRO A 108 4.08 18.99 9.60
C PRO A 108 4.24 20.16 8.65
N ARG A 109 4.74 19.92 7.43
CA ARG A 109 4.89 20.95 6.40
C ARG A 109 3.53 21.48 5.94
N LEU A 110 2.59 20.56 5.67
CA LEU A 110 1.23 20.93 5.29
C LEU A 110 0.50 21.66 6.43
N LEU A 111 0.72 21.26 7.69
CA LEU A 111 0.18 21.96 8.86
C LEU A 111 0.72 23.38 8.98
N ALA A 112 2.00 23.59 8.69
CA ALA A 112 2.61 24.93 8.74
C ALA A 112 2.07 25.88 7.67
N GLU A 113 1.61 25.37 6.54
CA GLU A 113 1.02 26.15 5.45
C GLU A 113 -0.45 26.53 5.71
N LEU A 114 -1.10 25.92 6.72
CA LEU A 114 -2.50 26.18 7.00
C LEU A 114 -2.65 27.35 7.98
N PRO A 115 -3.40 28.40 7.61
CA PRO A 115 -3.85 29.41 8.59
C PRO A 115 -4.80 28.73 9.55
N SER A 116 -4.55 28.78 10.86
CA SER A 116 -5.34 28.24 11.99
C SER A 116 -6.81 27.88 11.66
N PRO A 117 -7.10 26.77 11.01
CA PRO A 117 -8.46 26.44 10.65
C PRO A 117 -9.13 25.63 11.76
N ASP A 118 -10.44 25.68 11.78
CA ASP A 118 -11.29 24.77 12.52
C ASP A 118 -10.94 23.31 12.20
N ASP A 119 -11.10 22.41 13.15
CA ASP A 119 -10.64 21.01 13.05
C ASP A 119 -11.14 20.26 11.81
N GLY A 120 -12.38 20.51 11.40
CA GLY A 120 -12.97 19.90 10.21
C GLY A 120 -12.35 20.37 8.91
N ASP A 121 -12.14 21.67 8.76
CA ASP A 121 -11.54 22.26 7.55
C ASP A 121 -10.05 21.91 7.45
N ARG A 122 -9.34 21.86 8.58
CA ARG A 122 -7.95 21.41 8.66
C ARG A 122 -7.77 20.01 8.08
N ASN A 123 -8.56 19.04 8.55
CA ASN A 123 -8.45 17.65 8.11
C ASN A 123 -8.77 17.49 6.61
N LEU A 124 -9.71 18.27 6.07
CA LEU A 124 -10.03 18.28 4.64
C LEU A 124 -8.87 18.85 3.80
N ARG A 125 -8.25 19.92 4.25
CA ARG A 125 -7.11 20.54 3.55
C ARG A 125 -5.89 19.63 3.57
N LEU A 126 -5.58 19.00 4.71
CA LEU A 126 -4.52 18.01 4.82
C LEU A 126 -4.75 16.82 3.91
N LYS A 127 -5.97 16.29 3.84
CA LYS A 127 -6.37 15.24 2.90
C LYS A 127 -6.10 15.67 1.46
N SER A 128 -6.49 16.89 1.09
CA SER A 128 -6.30 17.40 -0.27
C SER A 128 -4.82 17.57 -0.61
N GLY A 129 -4.01 18.09 0.33
CA GLY A 129 -2.57 18.23 0.19
C GLY A 129 -1.85 16.90 0.00
N LEU A 130 -2.16 15.92 0.86
CA LEU A 130 -1.61 14.57 0.75
C LEU A 130 -2.02 13.88 -0.56
N ASN A 131 -3.29 14.03 -0.97
CA ASN A 131 -3.76 13.46 -2.23
C ASN A 131 -3.05 14.04 -3.45
N ARG A 132 -2.73 15.32 -3.46
CA ARG A 132 -1.98 15.96 -4.54
C ARG A 132 -0.63 15.29 -4.78
N GLN A 133 0.01 14.79 -3.73
CA GLN A 133 1.33 14.19 -3.79
C GLN A 133 1.30 12.66 -4.00
N LEU A 134 0.29 11.99 -3.43
CA LEU A 134 0.25 10.52 -3.40
C LEU A 134 -0.56 9.92 -4.56
N ARG A 135 -1.47 10.69 -5.18
CA ARG A 135 -2.36 10.20 -6.24
C ARG A 135 -1.59 9.74 -7.48
N ASP A 136 -0.54 10.45 -7.85
CA ASP A 136 0.31 10.09 -9.00
C ASP A 136 1.07 8.78 -8.76
N ARG A 137 1.22 8.40 -7.48
CA ARG A 137 1.83 7.13 -7.06
C ARG A 137 0.81 5.99 -6.88
N GLY A 138 -0.44 6.19 -7.33
CA GLY A 138 -1.49 5.18 -7.23
C GLY A 138 -2.10 5.03 -5.84
N LEU A 139 -1.98 6.03 -4.98
CA LEU A 139 -2.54 6.05 -3.62
C LEU A 139 -3.62 7.13 -3.50
N LEU A 140 -4.63 6.85 -2.70
CA LEU A 140 -5.69 7.81 -2.38
C LEU A 140 -5.89 7.89 -0.87
N VAL A 141 -5.66 9.05 -0.31
CA VAL A 141 -6.03 9.34 1.09
C VAL A 141 -7.55 9.53 1.16
N THR A 142 -8.21 8.67 1.89
CA THR A 142 -9.68 8.68 2.03
C THR A 142 -10.13 9.54 3.19
N ARG A 143 -9.37 9.53 4.29
CA ARG A 143 -9.71 10.27 5.50
C ARG A 143 -8.45 10.66 6.27
N VAL A 144 -8.47 11.85 6.84
CA VAL A 144 -7.49 12.32 7.83
C VAL A 144 -8.26 12.62 9.10
N GLN A 145 -7.80 12.11 10.23
CA GLN A 145 -8.32 12.36 11.56
C GLN A 145 -7.16 12.73 12.47
N LEU A 146 -7.02 14.02 12.70
CA LEU A 146 -6.08 14.57 13.67
C LEU A 146 -6.85 15.36 14.69
N GLY A 147 -6.54 15.15 15.95
CA GLY A 147 -7.14 15.85 17.06
C GLY A 147 -6.19 15.90 18.26
#